data_487c56df1bfbe456abf7110ecbd08179
#
_entry.id   487c56df1bfbe456abf7110ecbd08179
#
_cell.length_a   1.000
_cell.length_b   1.000
_cell.length_c   1.000
_cell.angle_alpha   90.00
_cell.angle_beta   90.00
_cell.angle_gamma   90.00
#
_symmetry.space_group_name_H-M   'P 1'
#
loop_
_entity.id
_entity.type
_entity.pdbx_description
1 polymer ?
#
loop_
_entity_poly.entity_id
_entity_poly.type
_entity_poly.pdbx_seq_one_letter_code
_entity_poly.pdbx_strand_id
1 'polypeptide(L)'
;QFKDGRLLNDSMSTYLMPTAMDLPRIQSLHVDGYEPSGPMGVKGAAEVSTVSIAPAIGAAINEVSEGRLTSLPFDIETILNGLKK
;
A
#
# COMPACT_ATOMS: atom_id res chain seq x y z
N GLN A 1 -9.21 7.63 11.91
CA GLN A 1 -10.35 8.29 11.27
C GLN A 1 -10.70 9.58 12.01
N PHE A 2 -10.99 10.63 11.27
CA PHE A 2 -11.44 11.92 11.81
C PHE A 2 -12.86 12.20 11.36
N LYS A 3 -13.68 12.72 12.28
CA LYS A 3 -15.02 13.25 11.99
C LYS A 3 -15.19 14.56 12.71
N ASP A 4 -15.53 15.60 11.96
CA ASP A 4 -15.75 16.97 12.48
C ASP A 4 -14.58 17.47 13.35
N GLY A 5 -13.35 17.20 12.93
CA GLY A 5 -12.12 17.56 13.64
C GLY A 5 -11.79 16.70 14.86
N ARG A 6 -12.61 15.69 15.17
CA ARG A 6 -12.39 14.76 16.29
C ARG A 6 -11.83 13.43 15.81
N LEU A 7 -10.78 12.93 16.46
CA LEU A 7 -10.25 11.59 16.24
C LEU A 7 -11.21 10.54 16.82
N LEU A 8 -11.63 9.57 15.99
CA LEU A 8 -12.58 8.53 16.39
C LEU A 8 -11.91 7.30 16.99
N ASN A 9 -10.69 6.99 16.55
CA ASN A 9 -9.91 5.84 17.01
C ASN A 9 -8.66 6.32 17.77
N ASP A 10 -8.89 6.92 18.91
CA ASP A 10 -7.91 7.61 19.76
C ASP A 10 -7.28 6.72 20.84
N SER A 11 -7.64 5.45 20.88
CA SER A 11 -7.14 4.49 21.86
C SER A 11 -6.56 3.24 21.18
N MET A 12 -5.66 2.53 21.87
CA MET A 12 -5.07 1.29 21.34
C MET A 12 -6.10 0.19 21.09
N SER A 13 -7.25 0.23 21.76
CA SER A 13 -8.34 -0.72 21.56
C SER A 13 -9.15 -0.44 20.28
N THR A 14 -9.15 0.79 19.81
CA THR A 14 -9.89 1.22 18.62
C THR A 14 -9.02 1.44 17.40
N TYR A 15 -7.69 1.53 17.58
CA TYR A 15 -6.72 1.67 16.51
C TYR A 15 -6.35 0.30 15.93
N LEU A 16 -6.81 0.01 14.72
CA LEU A 16 -6.51 -1.25 14.06
C LEU A 16 -5.07 -1.23 13.51
N MET A 17 -4.22 -2.05 14.11
CA MET A 17 -2.87 -2.30 13.61
C MET A 17 -2.82 -3.65 12.90
N PRO A 18 -2.26 -3.74 11.68
CA PRO A 18 -2.05 -5.02 11.01
C PRO A 18 -1.17 -5.93 11.84
N THR A 19 -1.55 -7.18 11.95
CA THR A 19 -0.77 -8.24 12.58
C THR A 19 0.01 -9.05 11.55
N ALA A 20 0.90 -9.94 11.99
CA ALA A 20 1.61 -10.83 11.08
C ALA A 20 0.66 -11.76 10.28
N MET A 21 -0.54 -12.02 10.78
CA MET A 21 -1.55 -12.83 10.09
C MET A 21 -2.26 -12.10 8.97
N ASP A 22 -2.20 -10.77 8.96
CA ASP A 22 -2.82 -9.93 7.93
C ASP A 22 -1.89 -9.75 6.71
N LEU A 23 -0.63 -10.18 6.82
CA LEU A 23 0.36 -10.02 5.75
C LEU A 23 0.32 -11.21 4.79
N PRO A 24 0.34 -10.97 3.49
CA PRO A 24 0.49 -12.01 2.50
C PRO A 24 1.94 -12.56 2.51
N ARG A 25 2.15 -13.69 1.81
CA ARG A 25 3.52 -14.17 1.56
C ARG A 25 4.27 -13.15 0.71
N ILE A 26 5.33 -12.58 1.27
CA ILE A 26 6.18 -11.59 0.61
C ILE A 26 7.46 -12.27 0.14
N GLN A 27 7.83 -12.06 -1.13
CA GLN A 27 9.12 -12.43 -1.69
C GLN A 27 9.89 -11.16 -2.03
N SER A 28 11.10 -11.05 -1.49
CA SER A 28 12.00 -9.94 -1.80
C SER A 28 13.06 -10.40 -2.81
N LEU A 29 13.15 -9.69 -3.92
CA LEU A 29 14.17 -9.89 -4.93
C LEU A 29 14.98 -8.61 -5.06
N HIS A 30 16.29 -8.75 -5.07
CA HIS A 30 17.22 -7.64 -5.30
C HIS A 30 17.89 -7.82 -6.65
N VAL A 31 17.87 -6.77 -7.44
CA VAL A 31 18.63 -6.68 -8.68
C VAL A 31 19.82 -5.78 -8.41
N ASP A 32 21.02 -6.33 -8.55
CA ASP A 32 22.25 -5.58 -8.34
C ASP A 32 22.38 -4.47 -9.39
N GLY A 33 22.71 -3.29 -8.93
CA GLY A 33 22.98 -2.14 -9.75
C GLY A 33 24.22 -1.42 -9.25
N TYR A 34 25.05 -0.96 -10.16
CA TYR A 34 26.25 -0.19 -9.85
C TYR A 34 26.04 1.27 -10.19
N GLU A 35 26.29 2.16 -9.22
CA GLU A 35 26.23 3.61 -9.41
C GLU A 35 27.66 4.20 -9.42
N PRO A 36 28.16 4.62 -10.60
CA PRO A 36 29.54 5.10 -10.73
C PRO A 36 29.87 6.33 -9.89
N SER A 37 28.88 7.16 -9.60
CA SER A 37 29.05 8.38 -8.80
C SER A 37 29.03 8.12 -7.27
N GLY A 38 28.61 6.93 -6.85
CA GLY A 38 28.55 6.55 -5.45
C GLY A 38 29.82 5.86 -4.95
N PRO A 39 30.12 5.96 -3.64
CA PRO A 39 31.26 5.26 -3.06
C PRO A 39 31.06 3.75 -3.20
N MET A 40 32.00 3.07 -3.82
CA MET A 40 31.96 1.62 -4.12
C MET A 40 30.72 1.17 -4.94
N GLY A 41 30.06 2.09 -5.65
CA GLY A 41 28.89 1.79 -6.44
C GLY A 41 27.59 1.60 -5.61
N VAL A 42 27.57 2.03 -4.35
CA VAL A 42 26.44 1.83 -3.44
C VAL A 42 25.25 2.69 -3.84
N LYS A 43 24.06 2.12 -3.72
CA LYS A 43 22.77 2.81 -3.93
C LYS A 43 21.87 2.64 -2.71
N GLY A 44 21.03 3.65 -2.44
CA GLY A 44 19.97 3.54 -1.43
C GLY A 44 18.86 2.60 -1.91
N ALA A 45 18.29 1.79 -1.01
CA ALA A 45 17.28 0.80 -1.35
C ALA A 45 16.06 0.77 -0.40
N ALA A 46 16.00 1.61 0.61
CA ALA A 46 14.99 1.49 1.67
C ALA A 46 13.57 1.87 1.22
N GLU A 47 13.34 3.12 0.86
CA GLU A 47 11.99 3.66 0.62
C GLU A 47 11.48 3.45 -0.80
N VAL A 48 12.35 3.19 -1.75
CA VAL A 48 11.98 3.03 -3.17
C VAL A 48 10.99 1.89 -3.41
N SER A 49 11.04 0.85 -2.58
CA SER A 49 10.13 -0.30 -2.69
C SER A 49 8.71 0.01 -2.24
N THR A 50 8.48 1.03 -1.41
CA THR A 50 7.15 1.36 -0.89
C THR A 50 6.31 2.14 -1.89
N VAL A 51 6.93 2.88 -2.80
CA VAL A 51 6.24 3.77 -3.75
C VAL A 51 5.33 3.01 -4.72
N SER A 52 5.72 1.81 -5.12
CA SER A 52 5.00 1.01 -6.12
C SER A 52 3.89 0.12 -5.54
N ILE A 53 3.84 -0.10 -4.22
CA ILE A 53 2.92 -1.09 -3.62
C ILE A 53 1.46 -0.65 -3.78
N ALA A 54 1.11 0.54 -3.34
CA ALA A 54 -0.27 1.02 -3.42
C ALA A 54 -0.76 1.14 -4.89
N PRO A 55 0.01 1.71 -5.84
CA PRO A 55 -0.38 1.71 -7.24
C PRO A 55 -0.55 0.32 -7.83
N ALA A 56 0.33 -0.63 -7.49
CA ALA A 56 0.23 -2.01 -7.99
C ALA A 56 -1.05 -2.70 -7.51
N ILE A 57 -1.39 -2.55 -6.21
CA ILE A 57 -2.62 -3.09 -5.65
C ILE A 57 -3.84 -2.43 -6.28
N GLY A 58 -3.83 -1.11 -6.42
CA GLY A 58 -4.93 -0.37 -7.05
C GLY A 58 -5.14 -0.78 -8.52
N ALA A 59 -4.06 -0.98 -9.27
CA ALA A 59 -4.13 -1.46 -10.64
C ALA A 59 -4.74 -2.87 -10.72
N ALA A 60 -4.31 -3.78 -9.84
CA ALA A 60 -4.85 -5.14 -9.79
C ALA A 60 -6.34 -5.18 -9.43
N ILE A 61 -6.78 -4.34 -8.50
CA ILE A 61 -8.20 -4.23 -8.15
C ILE A 61 -8.99 -3.64 -9.33
N ASN A 62 -8.48 -2.59 -9.97
CA ASN A 62 -9.14 -1.96 -11.12
C ASN A 62 -9.26 -2.89 -12.34
N GLU A 63 -8.40 -3.90 -12.45
CA GLU A 63 -8.47 -4.89 -13.51
C GLU A 63 -9.68 -5.83 -13.35
N VAL A 64 -10.07 -6.12 -12.12
CA VAL A 64 -11.14 -7.08 -11.81
C VAL A 64 -12.45 -6.41 -11.37
N SER A 65 -12.47 -5.10 -11.19
CA SER A 65 -13.64 -4.33 -10.75
C SER A 65 -14.08 -3.33 -11.81
N GLU A 66 -15.39 -3.04 -11.87
CA GLU A 66 -15.93 -1.98 -12.73
C GLU A 66 -15.70 -0.56 -12.14
N GLY A 67 -15.47 -0.48 -10.83
CA GLY A 67 -15.13 0.75 -10.14
C GLY A 67 -13.67 1.11 -10.28
N ARG A 68 -13.34 2.39 -10.56
CA ARG A 68 -11.97 2.88 -10.60
C ARG A 68 -11.54 3.43 -9.26
N LEU A 69 -10.52 2.83 -8.67
CA LEU A 69 -9.81 3.38 -7.52
C LEU A 69 -8.80 4.42 -8.00
N THR A 70 -9.01 5.66 -7.62
CA THR A 70 -8.18 6.81 -8.05
C THR A 70 -7.60 7.61 -6.88
N SER A 71 -7.96 7.24 -5.64
CA SER A 71 -7.53 7.93 -4.42
C SER A 71 -7.19 6.96 -3.31
N LEU A 72 -6.38 7.41 -2.37
CA LEU A 72 -6.03 6.70 -1.14
C LEU A 72 -6.66 7.38 0.08
N PRO A 73 -6.99 6.63 1.13
CA PRO A 73 -6.94 5.17 1.23
C PRO A 73 -7.99 4.49 0.33
N PHE A 74 -7.74 3.24 -0.06
CA PHE A 74 -8.73 2.48 -0.84
C PHE A 74 -9.96 2.18 0.04
N ASP A 75 -11.10 2.70 -0.39
CA ASP A 75 -12.36 2.49 0.31
C ASP A 75 -12.95 1.12 -0.01
N ILE A 76 -13.22 0.34 1.05
CA ILE A 76 -13.75 -1.02 0.93
C ILE A 76 -15.13 -1.03 0.24
N GLU A 77 -15.99 -0.05 0.52
CA GLU A 77 -17.32 0.03 -0.08
C GLU A 77 -17.23 0.25 -1.59
N THR A 78 -16.33 1.13 -2.02
CA THR A 78 -16.05 1.36 -3.45
C THR A 78 -15.58 0.09 -4.15
N ILE A 79 -14.68 -0.66 -3.52
CA ILE A 79 -14.18 -1.94 -4.06
C ILE A 79 -15.33 -2.95 -4.17
N LEU A 80 -16.10 -3.14 -3.10
CA LEU A 80 -17.18 -4.12 -3.07
C LEU A 80 -18.31 -3.78 -4.06
N ASN A 81 -18.62 -2.51 -4.23
CA ASN A 81 -19.64 -2.07 -5.20
C ASN A 81 -19.15 -2.27 -6.65
N GLY A 82 -17.86 -2.08 -6.91
CA GLY A 82 -17.26 -2.35 -8.21
C GLY A 82 -17.14 -3.84 -8.58
N LEU A 83 -17.16 -4.73 -7.59
CA LEU A 83 -17.12 -6.18 -7.79
C LEU A 83 -18.53 -6.81 -7.96
N LYS A 84 -19.59 -6.10 -7.62
CA LYS A 84 -20.96 -6.56 -7.82
C LYS A 84 -21.33 -6.42 -9.31
N LYS A 85 -21.39 -7.56 -10.01
CA LYS A 85 -22.03 -7.70 -11.33
C LYS A 85 -23.51 -7.96 -11.16
#